data_f9a19e9d594198f25e656b6cc11ca0fb
#
_entry.id   f9a19e9d594198f25e656b6cc11ca0fb
#
_cell.length_a   1.000
_cell.length_b   1.000
_cell.length_c   1.000
_cell.angle_alpha   90.00
_cell.angle_beta   90.00
_cell.angle_gamma   90.00
#
_symmetry.space_group_name_H-M   'P 1'
#
loop_
_entity.id
_entity.type
_entity.pdbx_description
1 polymer ?
#
loop_
_entity_poly.entity_id
_entity_poly.type
_entity_poly.pdbx_seq_one_letter_code
_entity_poly.pdbx_strand_id
1 'polypeptide(L)'
;MLGTAARLDHVLRARALYLGRVPTRQNYAAQIALYEHALGLHPGSEKVQSFLAWQLAARVLDQMTDSAASDIARAEMLADQALTVFPSTALAHYAKAQVLRAQQRFEGAISEYEKVLELNRNWVHAIAALGHGRFVTGSIEAVIPARERAIRLSPRDPKIWLFYYWIGQAHLLQQHVDEAVLWFDKASSANLEHPLPHAYLASTYALKGEMGRAAAELGLARSLSGDDRYRSLARLRAGGPFGVPNIRTLFETSYLLGPHKAGMPEH
;
A
#
# COMPACT_ATOMS: atom_id res chain seq x y z
N MET A 1 -6.16 33.75 14.30
CA MET A 1 -5.93 33.60 12.85
C MET A 1 -4.56 33.01 12.51
N LEU A 2 -3.43 33.39 13.16
CA LEU A 2 -2.10 32.82 12.91
C LEU A 2 -2.00 31.31 13.09
N GLY A 3 -2.65 30.73 14.11
CA GLY A 3 -2.60 29.29 14.36
C GLY A 3 -3.28 28.43 13.28
N THR A 4 -4.34 28.94 12.64
CA THR A 4 -5.04 28.18 11.56
C THR A 4 -4.19 28.13 10.29
N ALA A 5 -3.50 29.23 9.94
CA ALA A 5 -2.60 29.27 8.79
C ALA A 5 -1.39 28.34 8.98
N ALA A 6 -0.75 28.37 10.16
CA ALA A 6 0.37 27.49 10.49
C ALA A 6 -0.01 26.02 10.45
N ARG A 7 -1.18 25.66 11.02
CA ARG A 7 -1.71 24.27 10.94
C ARG A 7 -1.89 23.82 9.49
N LEU A 8 -2.52 24.64 8.65
CA LEU A 8 -2.75 24.32 7.24
C LEU A 8 -1.44 24.10 6.50
N ASP A 9 -0.44 24.92 6.76
CA ASP A 9 0.89 24.81 6.17
C ASP A 9 1.53 23.45 6.52
N HIS A 10 1.53 23.03 7.79
CA HIS A 10 2.08 21.73 8.19
C HIS A 10 1.34 20.55 7.55
N VAL A 11 0.01 20.60 7.48
CA VAL A 11 -0.79 19.55 6.81
C VAL A 11 -0.48 19.49 5.32
N LEU A 12 -0.37 20.62 4.64
CA LEU A 12 -0.06 20.67 3.21
C LEU A 12 1.36 20.17 2.92
N ARG A 13 2.35 20.53 3.74
CA ARG A 13 3.72 20.00 3.63
C ARG A 13 3.79 18.50 3.85
N ALA A 14 3.11 17.98 4.87
CA ALA A 14 3.06 16.55 5.12
C ALA A 14 2.42 15.78 3.94
N ARG A 15 1.33 16.30 3.36
CA ARG A 15 0.71 15.74 2.16
C ARG A 15 1.61 15.80 0.93
N ALA A 16 2.34 16.89 0.73
CA ALA A 16 3.30 16.99 -0.37
C ALA A 16 4.41 15.94 -0.27
N LEU A 17 4.92 15.67 0.94
CA LEU A 17 5.88 14.57 1.17
C LEU A 17 5.30 13.20 0.86
N TYR A 18 4.02 12.96 1.19
CA TYR A 18 3.34 11.71 0.89
C TYR A 18 3.17 11.45 -0.61
N LEU A 19 2.84 12.50 -1.37
CA LEU A 19 2.55 12.39 -2.80
C LEU A 19 3.82 12.31 -3.68
N GLY A 20 4.90 12.97 -3.26
CA GLY A 20 6.07 13.21 -4.09
C GLY A 20 7.27 12.28 -3.85
N ARG A 21 7.20 11.32 -2.91
CA ARG A 21 8.38 10.54 -2.53
C ARG A 21 8.11 9.05 -2.36
N VAL A 22 9.16 8.26 -2.63
CA VAL A 22 9.18 6.83 -2.31
C VAL A 22 9.03 6.67 -0.79
N PRO A 23 8.25 5.69 -0.29
CA PRO A 23 8.15 5.40 1.14
C PRO A 23 9.50 5.02 1.72
N THR A 24 10.00 5.84 2.66
CA THR A 24 11.22 5.55 3.45
C THR A 24 10.95 5.86 4.91
N ARG A 25 11.72 5.25 5.82
CA ARG A 25 11.65 5.55 7.27
C ARG A 25 11.76 7.05 7.54
N GLN A 26 12.68 7.74 6.85
CA GLN A 26 12.90 9.18 7.01
C GLN A 26 11.69 10.00 6.52
N ASN A 27 11.11 9.63 5.37
CA ASN A 27 9.95 10.35 4.83
C ASN A 27 8.71 10.18 5.73
N TYR A 28 8.49 8.98 6.28
CA TYR A 28 7.43 8.76 7.26
C TYR A 28 7.66 9.55 8.55
N ALA A 29 8.88 9.55 9.09
CA ALA A 29 9.21 10.33 10.29
C ALA A 29 8.96 11.83 10.08
N ALA A 30 9.36 12.39 8.95
CA ALA A 30 9.13 13.79 8.62
C ALA A 30 7.63 14.12 8.49
N GLN A 31 6.85 13.26 7.83
CA GLN A 31 5.40 13.46 7.69
C GLN A 31 4.69 13.41 9.05
N ILE A 32 5.00 12.41 9.87
CA ILE A 32 4.41 12.22 11.19
C ILE A 32 4.75 13.41 12.10
N ALA A 33 6.00 13.88 12.10
CA ALA A 33 6.40 15.07 12.87
C ALA A 33 5.60 16.33 12.50
N LEU A 34 5.31 16.54 11.21
CA LEU A 34 4.50 17.66 10.75
C LEU A 34 3.03 17.53 11.23
N TYR A 35 2.46 16.33 11.21
CA TYR A 35 1.10 16.11 11.71
C TYR A 35 1.03 16.21 13.25
N GLU A 36 2.02 15.67 13.99
CA GLU A 36 2.09 15.84 15.45
C GLU A 36 2.22 17.31 15.84
N HIS A 37 3.04 18.09 15.12
CA HIS A 37 3.12 19.54 15.34
C HIS A 37 1.78 20.24 15.08
N ALA A 38 1.11 19.90 13.97
CA ALA A 38 -0.21 20.45 13.65
C ALA A 38 -1.27 20.06 14.70
N LEU A 39 -1.19 18.84 15.26
CA LEU A 39 -2.06 18.37 16.32
C LEU A 39 -1.80 19.10 17.63
N GLY A 40 -0.54 19.36 17.97
CA GLY A 40 -0.18 20.18 19.14
C GLY A 40 -0.78 21.59 19.11
N LEU A 41 -0.85 22.19 17.91
CA LEU A 41 -1.50 23.50 17.73
C LEU A 41 -3.03 23.44 17.85
N HIS A 42 -3.65 22.31 17.48
CA HIS A 42 -5.09 22.13 17.48
C HIS A 42 -5.46 20.66 17.82
N PRO A 43 -5.46 20.28 19.10
CA PRO A 43 -5.68 18.88 19.54
C PRO A 43 -7.02 18.28 19.10
N GLY A 44 -8.07 19.10 18.98
CA GLY A 44 -9.41 18.67 18.54
C GLY A 44 -9.61 18.65 17.02
N SER A 45 -8.56 18.80 16.21
CA SER A 45 -8.70 18.79 14.75
C SER A 45 -8.88 17.37 14.23
N GLU A 46 -10.12 16.98 13.94
CA GLU A 46 -10.50 15.70 13.32
C GLU A 46 -9.64 15.40 12.09
N LYS A 47 -9.45 16.39 11.23
CA LYS A 47 -8.68 16.23 9.99
C LYS A 47 -7.21 15.87 10.25
N VAL A 48 -6.58 16.49 11.26
CA VAL A 48 -5.19 16.22 11.63
C VAL A 48 -5.09 14.86 12.30
N GLN A 49 -6.01 14.54 13.23
CA GLN A 49 -6.10 13.22 13.89
C GLN A 49 -6.21 12.10 12.84
N SER A 50 -7.13 12.25 11.87
CA SER A 50 -7.33 11.26 10.81
C SER A 50 -6.11 11.09 9.90
N PHE A 51 -5.46 12.19 9.48
CA PHE A 51 -4.23 12.09 8.67
C PHE A 51 -3.09 11.44 9.46
N LEU A 52 -2.91 11.80 10.72
CA LEU A 52 -1.87 11.21 11.56
C LEU A 52 -2.11 9.72 11.79
N ALA A 53 -3.35 9.32 12.10
CA ALA A 53 -3.74 7.92 12.24
C ALA A 53 -3.47 7.14 10.96
N TRP A 54 -3.84 7.69 9.80
CA TRP A 54 -3.54 7.07 8.50
C TRP A 54 -2.04 6.90 8.28
N GLN A 55 -1.21 7.93 8.55
CA GLN A 55 0.22 7.84 8.31
C GLN A 55 0.94 6.86 9.25
N LEU A 56 0.51 6.78 10.51
CA LEU A 56 1.01 5.78 11.45
C LEU A 56 0.68 4.35 10.97
N ALA A 57 -0.57 4.12 10.56
CA ALA A 57 -0.97 2.83 10.00
C ALA A 57 -0.25 2.50 8.69
N ALA A 58 -0.07 3.47 7.79
CA ALA A 58 0.66 3.30 6.53
C ALA A 58 2.13 2.93 6.76
N ARG A 59 2.79 3.57 7.74
CA ARG A 59 4.18 3.25 8.13
C ARG A 59 4.34 1.79 8.58
N VAL A 60 3.35 1.26 9.30
CA VAL A 60 3.32 -0.15 9.71
C VAL A 60 3.11 -1.06 8.50
N LEU A 61 2.13 -0.74 7.64
CA LEU A 61 1.82 -1.51 6.44
C LEU A 61 3.00 -1.59 5.46
N ASP A 62 3.78 -0.53 5.35
CA ASP A 62 4.97 -0.46 4.50
C ASP A 62 6.24 -1.00 5.21
N GLN A 63 6.12 -1.49 6.46
CA GLN A 63 7.23 -2.02 7.28
C GLN A 63 8.35 -1.00 7.53
N MET A 64 8.00 0.27 7.65
CA MET A 64 8.92 1.40 7.83
C MET A 64 9.04 1.86 9.29
N THR A 65 8.78 0.94 10.25
CA THR A 65 8.86 1.20 11.70
C THR A 65 9.36 -0.02 12.44
N ASP A 66 10.05 0.21 13.56
CA ASP A 66 10.40 -0.83 14.53
C ASP A 66 9.44 -0.83 15.75
N SER A 67 8.45 0.09 15.75
CA SER A 67 7.50 0.31 16.84
C SER A 67 6.06 0.07 16.40
N ALA A 68 5.80 -0.97 15.58
CA ALA A 68 4.51 -1.23 14.96
C ALA A 68 3.34 -1.27 15.98
N ALA A 69 3.54 -1.89 17.14
CA ALA A 69 2.49 -1.98 18.15
C ALA A 69 2.10 -0.60 18.71
N SER A 70 3.08 0.27 19.02
CA SER A 70 2.79 1.62 19.52
C SER A 70 2.19 2.52 18.44
N ASP A 71 2.64 2.37 17.17
CA ASP A 71 2.06 3.09 16.04
C ASP A 71 0.59 2.74 15.83
N ILE A 72 0.26 1.44 15.87
CA ILE A 72 -1.12 0.96 15.75
C ILE A 72 -1.99 1.47 16.90
N ALA A 73 -1.52 1.37 18.14
CA ALA A 73 -2.27 1.84 19.31
C ALA A 73 -2.54 3.36 19.24
N ARG A 74 -1.54 4.15 18.86
CA ARG A 74 -1.67 5.60 18.67
C ARG A 74 -2.64 5.92 17.53
N ALA A 75 -2.52 5.23 16.39
CA ALA A 75 -3.38 5.42 15.23
C ALA A 75 -4.84 5.08 15.55
N GLU A 76 -5.08 3.99 16.26
CA GLU A 76 -6.42 3.58 16.67
C GLU A 76 -7.08 4.62 17.56
N MET A 77 -6.38 5.08 18.60
CA MET A 77 -6.88 6.12 19.50
C MET A 77 -7.27 7.39 18.73
N LEU A 78 -6.42 7.86 17.81
CA LEU A 78 -6.67 9.07 17.02
C LEU A 78 -7.86 8.92 16.08
N ALA A 79 -7.99 7.77 15.40
CA ALA A 79 -9.11 7.49 14.50
C ALA A 79 -10.43 7.41 15.28
N ASP A 80 -10.43 6.77 16.46
CA ASP A 80 -11.61 6.65 17.31
C ASP A 80 -12.03 8.01 17.90
N GLN A 81 -11.07 8.83 18.32
CA GLN A 81 -11.34 10.21 18.75
C GLN A 81 -11.98 11.04 17.64
N ALA A 82 -11.45 10.96 16.42
CA ALA A 82 -12.01 11.67 15.27
C ALA A 82 -13.45 11.23 14.97
N LEU A 83 -13.73 9.91 14.99
CA LEU A 83 -15.06 9.36 14.73
C LEU A 83 -16.05 9.62 15.85
N THR A 84 -15.62 9.71 17.11
CA THR A 84 -16.48 10.05 18.25
C THR A 84 -17.07 11.45 18.09
N VAL A 85 -16.28 12.40 17.60
CA VAL A 85 -16.73 13.80 17.44
C VAL A 85 -17.41 14.04 16.10
N PHE A 86 -16.93 13.37 15.04
CA PHE A 86 -17.38 13.55 13.65
C PHE A 86 -17.65 12.20 12.96
N PRO A 87 -18.75 11.50 13.34
CA PRO A 87 -19.03 10.12 12.90
C PRO A 87 -19.34 9.99 11.39
N SER A 88 -19.59 11.11 10.70
CA SER A 88 -19.88 11.10 9.24
C SER A 88 -18.71 11.62 8.41
N THR A 89 -17.47 11.52 8.90
CA THR A 89 -16.30 12.01 8.17
C THR A 89 -15.62 10.88 7.38
N ALA A 90 -15.68 10.95 6.07
CA ALA A 90 -15.07 9.94 5.18
C ALA A 90 -13.56 9.76 5.45
N LEU A 91 -12.83 10.83 5.82
CA LEU A 91 -11.41 10.74 6.13
C LEU A 91 -11.14 9.94 7.41
N ALA A 92 -11.96 10.12 8.46
CA ALA A 92 -11.80 9.36 9.71
C ALA A 92 -12.14 7.88 9.52
N HIS A 93 -13.19 7.54 8.78
CA HIS A 93 -13.49 6.17 8.38
C HIS A 93 -12.35 5.55 7.55
N TYR A 94 -11.77 6.30 6.62
CA TYR A 94 -10.61 5.83 5.86
C TYR A 94 -9.40 5.57 6.77
N ALA A 95 -9.11 6.45 7.72
CA ALA A 95 -8.04 6.25 8.68
C ALA A 95 -8.28 5.01 9.56
N LYS A 96 -9.52 4.83 10.08
CA LYS A 96 -9.90 3.62 10.85
C LYS A 96 -9.73 2.35 10.02
N ALA A 97 -10.14 2.38 8.75
CA ALA A 97 -9.94 1.26 7.84
C ALA A 97 -8.46 0.89 7.67
N GLN A 98 -7.56 1.89 7.54
CA GLN A 98 -6.13 1.65 7.46
C GLN A 98 -5.56 1.05 8.75
N VAL A 99 -6.03 1.50 9.90
CA VAL A 99 -5.66 0.93 11.22
C VAL A 99 -6.09 -0.54 11.30
N LEU A 100 -7.35 -0.84 10.98
CA LEU A 100 -7.87 -2.21 10.98
C LEU A 100 -7.10 -3.12 10.01
N ARG A 101 -6.72 -2.58 8.85
CA ARG A 101 -5.87 -3.30 7.89
C ARG A 101 -4.47 -3.59 8.47
N ALA A 102 -3.86 -2.64 9.18
CA ALA A 102 -2.57 -2.84 9.86
C ALA A 102 -2.68 -3.87 11.01
N GLN A 103 -3.84 -3.98 11.64
CA GLN A 103 -4.18 -5.01 12.63
C GLN A 103 -4.56 -6.36 11.99
N GLN A 104 -4.58 -6.47 10.66
CA GLN A 104 -5.06 -7.64 9.88
C GLN A 104 -6.55 -7.97 10.14
N ARG A 105 -7.32 -7.02 10.61
CA ARG A 105 -8.78 -7.12 10.82
C ARG A 105 -9.50 -6.73 9.52
N PHE A 106 -9.33 -7.55 8.48
CA PHE A 106 -9.70 -7.20 7.11
C PHE A 106 -11.19 -6.97 6.90
N GLU A 107 -12.06 -7.77 7.54
CA GLU A 107 -13.52 -7.59 7.44
C GLU A 107 -13.96 -6.24 8.01
N GLY A 108 -13.41 -5.84 9.16
CA GLY A 108 -13.65 -4.51 9.72
C GLY A 108 -13.13 -3.39 8.81
N ALA A 109 -11.96 -3.59 8.18
CA ALA A 109 -11.42 -2.62 7.23
C ALA A 109 -12.32 -2.47 5.99
N ILE A 110 -12.86 -3.57 5.45
CA ILE A 110 -13.83 -3.58 4.34
C ILE A 110 -15.06 -2.76 4.72
N SER A 111 -15.67 -3.02 5.87
CA SER A 111 -16.83 -2.27 6.35
C SER A 111 -16.56 -0.77 6.46
N GLU A 112 -15.40 -0.36 6.97
CA GLU A 112 -15.03 1.05 7.06
C GLU A 112 -14.79 1.68 5.67
N TYR A 113 -14.17 0.96 4.70
CA TYR A 113 -14.05 1.45 3.33
C TYR A 113 -15.42 1.60 2.63
N GLU A 114 -16.37 0.72 2.89
CA GLU A 114 -17.74 0.82 2.38
C GLU A 114 -18.42 2.09 2.89
N LYS A 115 -18.30 2.41 4.19
CA LYS A 115 -18.78 3.69 4.75
C LYS A 115 -18.10 4.91 4.09
N VAL A 116 -16.79 4.84 3.82
CA VAL A 116 -16.12 5.90 3.05
C VAL A 116 -16.79 6.10 1.71
N LEU A 117 -17.13 5.01 0.99
CA LEU A 117 -17.73 5.09 -0.35
C LEU A 117 -19.21 5.48 -0.33
N GLU A 118 -19.93 5.23 0.74
CA GLU A 118 -21.28 5.79 0.98
C GLU A 118 -21.21 7.32 1.12
N LEU A 119 -20.22 7.84 1.87
CA LEU A 119 -20.01 9.27 2.09
C LEU A 119 -19.38 9.97 0.86
N ASN A 120 -18.51 9.28 0.14
CA ASN A 120 -17.83 9.76 -1.06
C ASN A 120 -17.55 8.63 -2.04
N ARG A 121 -18.51 8.35 -2.92
CA ARG A 121 -18.47 7.26 -3.92
C ARG A 121 -17.27 7.30 -4.86
N ASN A 122 -16.63 8.46 -5.02
CA ASN A 122 -15.51 8.67 -5.94
C ASN A 122 -14.15 8.77 -5.22
N TRP A 123 -14.06 8.36 -3.96
CA TRP A 123 -12.78 8.35 -3.26
C TRP A 123 -11.88 7.23 -3.80
N VAL A 124 -10.96 7.61 -4.69
CA VAL A 124 -10.11 6.72 -5.47
C VAL A 124 -9.34 5.72 -4.61
N HIS A 125 -8.69 6.20 -3.53
CA HIS A 125 -7.91 5.33 -2.65
C HIS A 125 -8.78 4.36 -1.84
N ALA A 126 -10.03 4.73 -1.49
CA ALA A 126 -10.95 3.81 -0.81
C ALA A 126 -11.46 2.72 -1.76
N ILE A 127 -11.78 3.06 -3.02
CA ILE A 127 -12.13 2.08 -4.05
C ILE A 127 -11.02 1.06 -4.21
N ALA A 128 -9.79 1.54 -4.36
CA ALA A 128 -8.61 0.71 -4.50
C ALA A 128 -8.36 -0.18 -3.26
N ALA A 129 -8.48 0.40 -2.05
CA ALA A 129 -8.26 -0.30 -0.79
C ALA A 129 -9.35 -1.36 -0.50
N LEU A 130 -10.60 -1.09 -0.86
CA LEU A 130 -11.70 -2.05 -0.77
C LEU A 130 -11.42 -3.28 -1.66
N GLY A 131 -10.98 -3.07 -2.92
CA GLY A 131 -10.58 -4.17 -3.80
C GLY A 131 -9.46 -5.02 -3.20
N HIS A 132 -8.47 -4.38 -2.56
CA HIS A 132 -7.41 -5.10 -1.85
C HIS A 132 -7.93 -5.83 -0.60
N GLY A 133 -8.81 -5.23 0.20
CA GLY A 133 -9.42 -5.89 1.35
C GLY A 133 -10.12 -7.18 0.95
N ARG A 134 -10.95 -7.13 -0.09
CA ARG A 134 -11.63 -8.31 -0.65
C ARG A 134 -10.66 -9.36 -1.20
N PHE A 135 -9.57 -8.92 -1.83
CA PHE A 135 -8.51 -9.82 -2.29
C PHE A 135 -7.90 -10.62 -1.14
N VAL A 136 -7.48 -9.97 -0.05
CA VAL A 136 -6.84 -10.66 1.08
C VAL A 136 -7.80 -11.55 1.86
N THR A 137 -9.12 -11.35 1.70
CA THR A 137 -10.17 -12.23 2.23
C THR A 137 -10.63 -13.31 1.25
N GLY A 138 -10.01 -13.40 0.06
CA GLY A 138 -10.19 -14.51 -0.87
C GLY A 138 -10.77 -14.17 -2.24
N SER A 139 -11.25 -12.94 -2.46
CA SER A 139 -11.87 -12.50 -3.72
C SER A 139 -10.87 -11.82 -4.64
N ILE A 140 -10.05 -12.61 -5.33
CA ILE A 140 -9.02 -12.09 -6.25
C ILE A 140 -9.63 -11.31 -7.44
N GLU A 141 -10.82 -11.71 -7.87
CA GLU A 141 -11.58 -11.09 -8.96
C GLU A 141 -12.00 -9.65 -8.65
N ALA A 142 -12.05 -9.26 -7.38
CA ALA A 142 -12.41 -7.90 -6.97
C ALA A 142 -11.32 -6.86 -7.27
N VAL A 143 -10.08 -7.28 -7.50
CA VAL A 143 -8.94 -6.36 -7.67
C VAL A 143 -9.06 -5.55 -8.96
N ILE A 144 -9.19 -6.23 -10.10
CA ILE A 144 -9.13 -5.60 -11.43
C ILE A 144 -10.22 -4.53 -11.59
N PRO A 145 -11.53 -4.82 -11.36
CA PRO A 145 -12.57 -3.81 -11.52
C PRO A 145 -12.39 -2.60 -10.61
N ALA A 146 -11.94 -2.82 -9.36
CA ALA A 146 -11.68 -1.73 -8.41
C ALA A 146 -10.54 -0.82 -8.88
N ARG A 147 -9.44 -1.40 -9.37
CA ARG A 147 -8.28 -0.63 -9.85
C ARG A 147 -8.58 0.10 -11.16
N GLU A 148 -9.27 -0.52 -12.11
CA GLU A 148 -9.71 0.12 -13.34
C GLU A 148 -10.64 1.30 -13.06
N ARG A 149 -11.59 1.14 -12.13
CA ARG A 149 -12.42 2.26 -11.68
C ARG A 149 -11.58 3.39 -11.08
N ALA A 150 -10.59 3.07 -10.24
CA ALA A 150 -9.67 4.04 -9.65
C ALA A 150 -8.88 4.79 -10.74
N ILE A 151 -8.34 4.09 -11.74
CA ILE A 151 -7.62 4.68 -12.88
C ILE A 151 -8.52 5.61 -13.69
N ARG A 152 -9.77 5.20 -13.99
CA ARG A 152 -10.73 6.06 -14.72
C ARG A 152 -11.06 7.34 -13.97
N LEU A 153 -11.16 7.29 -12.63
CA LEU A 153 -11.46 8.46 -11.79
C LEU A 153 -10.24 9.38 -11.58
N SER A 154 -9.03 8.82 -11.59
CA SER A 154 -7.78 9.57 -11.39
C SER A 154 -6.66 9.06 -12.32
N PRO A 155 -6.74 9.35 -13.64
CA PRO A 155 -5.75 8.84 -14.62
C PRO A 155 -4.35 9.46 -14.46
N ARG A 156 -4.23 10.54 -13.69
CA ARG A 156 -2.96 11.20 -13.35
C ARG A 156 -2.65 11.10 -11.86
N ASP A 157 -3.13 10.04 -11.19
CA ASP A 157 -2.83 9.82 -9.78
C ASP A 157 -1.31 9.67 -9.59
N PRO A 158 -0.68 10.37 -8.63
CA PRO A 158 0.75 10.24 -8.38
C PRO A 158 1.18 8.82 -8.01
N LYS A 159 0.24 7.99 -7.57
CA LYS A 159 0.46 6.59 -7.21
C LYS A 159 -0.19 5.61 -8.22
N ILE A 160 -0.42 6.03 -9.47
CA ILE A 160 -1.04 5.21 -10.51
C ILE A 160 -0.28 3.90 -10.75
N TRP A 161 1.05 3.92 -10.58
CA TRP A 161 1.90 2.74 -10.67
C TRP A 161 1.43 1.61 -9.74
N LEU A 162 0.92 1.95 -8.56
CA LEU A 162 0.41 0.99 -7.59
C LEU A 162 -0.91 0.34 -8.07
N PHE A 163 -1.73 1.08 -8.82
CA PHE A 163 -2.94 0.49 -9.42
C PHE A 163 -2.57 -0.51 -10.51
N TYR A 164 -1.62 -0.16 -11.37
CA TYR A 164 -1.09 -1.08 -12.40
C TYR A 164 -0.46 -2.32 -11.77
N TYR A 165 0.36 -2.14 -10.74
CA TYR A 165 0.99 -3.23 -10.00
C TYR A 165 -0.04 -4.23 -9.46
N TRP A 166 -1.12 -3.77 -8.84
CA TRP A 166 -2.14 -4.65 -8.28
C TRP A 166 -2.95 -5.39 -9.37
N ILE A 167 -3.18 -4.79 -10.53
CA ILE A 167 -3.79 -5.48 -11.66
C ILE A 167 -2.85 -6.58 -12.16
N GLY A 168 -1.55 -6.27 -12.34
CA GLY A 168 -0.55 -7.27 -12.72
C GLY A 168 -0.47 -8.42 -11.73
N GLN A 169 -0.51 -8.13 -10.43
CA GLN A 169 -0.53 -9.16 -9.39
C GLN A 169 -1.77 -10.05 -9.48
N ALA A 170 -2.96 -9.50 -9.69
CA ALA A 170 -4.17 -10.29 -9.86
C ALA A 170 -4.06 -11.24 -11.07
N HIS A 171 -3.56 -10.74 -12.21
CA HIS A 171 -3.32 -11.58 -13.39
C HIS A 171 -2.28 -12.68 -13.10
N LEU A 172 -1.16 -12.35 -12.44
CA LEU A 172 -0.13 -13.34 -12.11
C LEU A 172 -0.68 -14.46 -11.23
N LEU A 173 -1.46 -14.13 -10.20
CA LEU A 173 -2.04 -15.12 -9.30
C LEU A 173 -3.13 -15.96 -9.99
N GLN A 174 -3.76 -15.45 -11.05
CA GLN A 174 -4.68 -16.18 -11.92
C GLN A 174 -3.97 -16.92 -13.06
N GLN A 175 -2.63 -16.98 -13.07
CA GLN A 175 -1.81 -17.62 -14.09
C GLN A 175 -1.89 -16.95 -15.49
N HIS A 176 -2.41 -15.73 -15.58
CA HIS A 176 -2.43 -14.92 -16.79
C HIS A 176 -1.09 -14.18 -16.93
N VAL A 177 -0.05 -14.93 -17.29
CA VAL A 177 1.35 -14.47 -17.18
C VAL A 177 1.67 -13.34 -18.17
N ASP A 178 1.12 -13.37 -19.38
CA ASP A 178 1.37 -12.33 -20.40
C ASP A 178 0.70 -11.00 -20.02
N GLU A 179 -0.52 -11.04 -19.52
CA GLU A 179 -1.21 -9.86 -19.00
C GLU A 179 -0.48 -9.30 -17.77
N ALA A 180 0.04 -10.17 -16.91
CA ALA A 180 0.82 -9.75 -15.75
C ALA A 180 2.08 -8.97 -16.17
N VAL A 181 2.83 -9.43 -17.16
CA VAL A 181 3.98 -8.69 -17.73
C VAL A 181 3.55 -7.31 -18.18
N LEU A 182 2.49 -7.21 -19.00
CA LEU A 182 2.00 -5.94 -19.52
C LEU A 182 1.69 -4.91 -18.42
N TRP A 183 1.06 -5.36 -17.33
CA TRP A 183 0.68 -4.47 -16.25
C TRP A 183 1.86 -4.12 -15.32
N PHE A 184 2.80 -5.03 -15.10
CA PHE A 184 4.01 -4.71 -14.35
C PHE A 184 4.96 -3.80 -15.13
N ASP A 185 5.04 -3.91 -16.46
CA ASP A 185 5.77 -2.96 -17.32
C ASP A 185 5.17 -1.56 -17.22
N LYS A 186 3.83 -1.43 -17.22
CA LYS A 186 3.17 -0.15 -16.97
C LYS A 186 3.49 0.40 -15.58
N ALA A 187 3.53 -0.47 -14.57
CA ALA A 187 3.82 -0.07 -13.20
C ALA A 187 5.27 0.41 -13.05
N SER A 188 6.26 -0.31 -13.60
CA SER A 188 7.67 0.07 -13.58
C SER A 188 7.91 1.37 -14.34
N SER A 189 7.29 1.53 -15.53
CA SER A 189 7.38 2.77 -16.32
C SER A 189 6.77 3.98 -15.62
N ALA A 190 5.72 3.80 -14.81
CA ALA A 190 5.10 4.87 -14.06
C ALA A 190 5.86 5.26 -12.77
N ASN A 191 6.75 4.38 -12.28
CA ASN A 191 7.64 4.67 -11.15
C ASN A 191 8.93 3.83 -11.28
N LEU A 192 9.93 4.42 -11.93
CA LEU A 192 11.22 3.78 -12.23
C LEU A 192 12.08 3.48 -11.00
N GLU A 193 11.83 4.16 -9.88
CA GLU A 193 12.64 4.04 -8.66
C GLU A 193 12.08 3.00 -7.67
N HIS A 194 10.93 2.39 -7.96
CA HIS A 194 10.30 1.48 -7.01
C HIS A 194 10.66 0.02 -7.30
N PRO A 195 11.28 -0.72 -6.35
CA PRO A 195 11.79 -2.08 -6.60
C PRO A 195 10.68 -3.12 -6.85
N LEU A 196 9.46 -2.89 -6.36
CA LEU A 196 8.39 -3.88 -6.33
C LEU A 196 7.92 -4.33 -7.73
N PRO A 197 7.65 -3.44 -8.71
CA PRO A 197 7.30 -3.86 -10.07
C PRO A 197 8.39 -4.72 -10.72
N HIS A 198 9.67 -4.37 -10.54
CA HIS A 198 10.82 -5.11 -11.06
C HIS A 198 10.92 -6.52 -10.44
N ALA A 199 10.66 -6.67 -9.14
CA ALA A 199 10.65 -7.97 -8.49
C ALA A 199 9.54 -8.89 -9.05
N TYR A 200 8.38 -8.32 -9.37
CA TYR A 200 7.29 -9.07 -9.98
C TYR A 200 7.52 -9.37 -11.46
N LEU A 201 8.15 -8.46 -12.22
CA LEU A 201 8.61 -8.72 -13.59
C LEU A 201 9.64 -9.87 -13.61
N ALA A 202 10.60 -9.86 -12.69
CA ALA A 202 11.57 -10.94 -12.55
C ALA A 202 10.88 -12.30 -12.35
N SER A 203 9.91 -12.35 -11.46
CA SER A 203 9.10 -13.55 -11.22
C SER A 203 8.35 -13.99 -12.48
N THR A 204 7.68 -13.06 -13.12
CA THR A 204 6.82 -13.32 -14.28
C THR A 204 7.64 -13.81 -15.48
N TYR A 205 8.80 -13.18 -15.76
CA TYR A 205 9.71 -13.63 -16.83
C TYR A 205 10.31 -15.01 -16.54
N ALA A 206 10.63 -15.31 -15.28
CA ALA A 206 11.13 -16.64 -14.92
C ALA A 206 10.05 -17.74 -15.11
N LEU A 207 8.78 -17.43 -14.85
CA LEU A 207 7.66 -18.33 -15.15
C LEU A 207 7.50 -18.58 -16.65
N LYS A 208 7.77 -17.58 -17.49
CA LYS A 208 7.80 -17.71 -18.97
C LYS A 208 9.04 -18.43 -19.50
N GLY A 209 10.04 -18.72 -18.67
CA GLY A 209 11.32 -19.28 -19.10
C GLY A 209 12.32 -18.25 -19.66
N GLU A 210 12.01 -16.95 -19.59
CA GLU A 210 12.85 -15.84 -20.07
C GLU A 210 13.91 -15.46 -19.02
N MET A 211 14.81 -16.40 -18.69
CA MET A 211 15.73 -16.29 -17.56
C MET A 211 16.67 -15.07 -17.61
N GLY A 212 17.10 -14.65 -18.80
CA GLY A 212 17.94 -13.46 -18.96
C GLY A 212 17.23 -12.19 -18.52
N ARG A 213 15.97 -12.02 -18.91
CA ARG A 213 15.12 -10.89 -18.49
C ARG A 213 14.80 -10.96 -16.99
N ALA A 214 14.48 -12.16 -16.50
CA ALA A 214 14.23 -12.38 -15.08
C ALA A 214 15.42 -11.96 -14.20
N ALA A 215 16.65 -12.33 -14.60
CA ALA A 215 17.86 -11.95 -13.87
C ALA A 215 18.13 -10.44 -13.91
N ALA A 216 17.89 -9.78 -15.05
CA ALA A 216 18.04 -8.33 -15.19
C ALA A 216 17.06 -7.58 -14.26
N GLU A 217 15.79 -7.96 -14.28
CA GLU A 217 14.75 -7.34 -13.44
C GLU A 217 14.99 -7.58 -11.94
N LEU A 218 15.45 -8.78 -11.56
CA LEU A 218 15.83 -9.07 -10.18
C LEU A 218 17.04 -8.24 -9.73
N GLY A 219 18.00 -8.02 -10.63
CA GLY A 219 19.13 -7.12 -10.41
C GLY A 219 18.68 -5.68 -10.13
N LEU A 220 17.73 -5.17 -10.91
CA LEU A 220 17.13 -3.85 -10.69
C LEU A 220 16.38 -3.78 -9.36
N ALA A 221 15.54 -4.77 -9.05
CA ALA A 221 14.84 -4.82 -7.77
C ALA A 221 15.80 -4.77 -6.57
N ARG A 222 16.92 -5.49 -6.64
CA ARG A 222 17.97 -5.48 -5.61
C ARG A 222 18.69 -4.14 -5.50
N SER A 223 19.01 -3.51 -6.62
CA SER A 223 19.73 -2.21 -6.63
C SER A 223 18.85 -1.05 -6.12
N LEU A 224 17.55 -1.10 -6.39
CA LEU A 224 16.59 -0.09 -5.96
C LEU A 224 16.09 -0.31 -4.52
N SER A 225 16.20 -1.54 -4.00
CA SER A 225 15.77 -1.85 -2.63
C SER A 225 16.77 -1.29 -1.63
N GLY A 226 16.27 -0.58 -0.63
CA GLY A 226 17.07 -0.12 0.50
C GLY A 226 17.34 -1.20 1.57
N ASP A 227 16.93 -2.44 1.32
CA ASP A 227 17.06 -3.57 2.22
C ASP A 227 17.36 -4.88 1.47
N ASP A 228 17.53 -5.97 2.24
CA ASP A 228 17.90 -7.28 1.73
C ASP A 228 16.73 -8.18 1.33
N ARG A 229 15.50 -7.65 1.23
CA ARG A 229 14.28 -8.47 1.00
C ARG A 229 14.33 -9.33 -0.26
N TYR A 230 15.02 -8.88 -1.30
CA TYR A 230 15.14 -9.63 -2.57
C TYR A 230 16.36 -10.54 -2.64
N ARG A 231 17.02 -10.84 -1.51
CA ARG A 231 18.20 -11.73 -1.47
C ARG A 231 17.82 -13.20 -1.39
N SER A 232 16.71 -13.56 -0.71
CA SER A 232 16.29 -14.95 -0.56
C SER A 232 14.77 -15.09 -0.51
N LEU A 233 14.29 -16.31 -0.79
CA LEU A 233 12.86 -16.64 -0.71
C LEU A 233 12.32 -16.49 0.72
N ALA A 234 13.10 -16.90 1.73
CA ALA A 234 12.72 -16.73 3.13
C ALA A 234 12.44 -15.26 3.48
N ARG A 235 13.26 -14.33 2.96
CA ARG A 235 13.06 -12.88 3.16
C ARG A 235 11.84 -12.35 2.42
N LEU A 236 11.58 -12.84 1.20
CA LEU A 236 10.36 -12.49 0.46
C LEU A 236 9.11 -12.95 1.21
N ARG A 237 9.12 -14.17 1.76
CA ARG A 237 8.01 -14.70 2.58
C ARG A 237 7.79 -13.89 3.85
N ALA A 238 8.85 -13.48 4.51
CA ALA A 238 8.77 -12.65 5.73
C ALA A 238 8.20 -11.25 5.45
N GLY A 239 8.33 -10.76 4.21
CA GLY A 239 7.92 -9.42 3.80
C GLY A 239 6.41 -9.22 3.60
N GLY A 240 5.57 -10.25 3.69
CA GLY A 240 4.17 -10.06 3.34
C GLY A 240 3.12 -10.83 4.13
N PRO A 241 2.04 -10.16 4.57
CA PRO A 241 0.79 -10.83 4.87
C PRO A 241 0.13 -11.18 3.54
N PHE A 242 0.22 -12.44 3.12
CA PHE A 242 -0.37 -12.90 1.85
C PHE A 242 -1.86 -13.27 1.96
N GLY A 243 -2.60 -12.72 2.94
CA GLY A 243 -4.03 -12.96 3.10
C GLY A 243 -4.38 -14.36 3.62
N VAL A 244 -5.57 -14.82 3.26
CA VAL A 244 -6.10 -16.15 3.63
C VAL A 244 -5.29 -17.29 2.97
N PRO A 245 -5.39 -18.55 3.48
CA PRO A 245 -4.53 -19.65 3.02
C PRO A 245 -4.54 -19.92 1.51
N ASN A 246 -5.68 -19.82 0.84
CA ASN A 246 -5.77 -19.98 -0.62
C ASN A 246 -4.98 -18.92 -1.38
N ILE A 247 -5.05 -17.65 -0.96
CA ILE A 247 -4.26 -16.57 -1.56
C ILE A 247 -2.77 -16.81 -1.33
N ARG A 248 -2.38 -17.24 -0.13
CA ARG A 248 -0.99 -17.60 0.18
C ARG A 248 -0.47 -18.71 -0.73
N THR A 249 -1.26 -19.75 -0.95
CA THR A 249 -0.90 -20.82 -1.88
C THR A 249 -0.67 -20.30 -3.31
N LEU A 250 -1.50 -19.37 -3.77
CA LEU A 250 -1.30 -18.76 -5.08
C LEU A 250 0.02 -17.97 -5.16
N PHE A 251 0.43 -17.28 -4.10
CA PHE A 251 1.74 -16.62 -4.05
C PHE A 251 2.90 -17.62 -4.13
N GLU A 252 2.83 -18.73 -3.40
CA GLU A 252 3.87 -19.76 -3.43
C GLU A 252 3.99 -20.39 -4.83
N THR A 253 2.88 -20.65 -5.52
CA THR A 253 2.86 -21.30 -6.83
C THR A 253 3.04 -20.34 -8.01
N SER A 254 3.13 -19.04 -7.77
CA SER A 254 3.35 -18.02 -8.81
C SER A 254 4.52 -17.09 -8.47
N TYR A 255 4.28 -16.05 -7.68
CA TYR A 255 5.30 -15.03 -7.39
C TYR A 255 6.59 -15.60 -6.79
N LEU A 256 6.52 -16.52 -5.83
CA LEU A 256 7.70 -17.09 -5.19
C LEU A 256 8.35 -18.19 -6.03
N LEU A 257 7.56 -18.88 -6.86
CA LEU A 257 8.07 -19.89 -7.79
C LEU A 257 9.00 -19.28 -8.85
N GLY A 258 8.70 -18.07 -9.33
CA GLY A 258 9.50 -17.40 -10.35
C GLY A 258 10.94 -17.12 -9.88
N PRO A 259 11.19 -16.38 -8.78
CA PRO A 259 12.53 -16.18 -8.24
C PRO A 259 13.26 -17.47 -7.88
N HIS A 260 12.57 -18.49 -7.38
CA HIS A 260 13.14 -19.81 -7.16
C HIS A 260 13.69 -20.41 -8.45
N LYS A 261 12.91 -20.40 -9.54
CA LYS A 261 13.35 -20.84 -10.87
C LYS A 261 14.53 -20.02 -11.41
N ALA A 262 14.58 -18.72 -11.09
CA ALA A 262 15.68 -17.82 -11.44
C ALA A 262 16.94 -18.00 -10.56
N GLY A 263 16.97 -19.01 -9.67
CA GLY A 263 18.13 -19.32 -8.84
C GLY A 263 18.27 -18.49 -7.56
N MET A 264 17.18 -17.86 -7.09
CA MET A 264 17.19 -17.19 -5.78
C MET A 264 17.33 -18.26 -4.68
N PRO A 265 18.29 -18.10 -3.72
CA PRO A 265 18.47 -19.06 -2.65
C PRO A 265 17.26 -19.07 -1.68
N GLU A 266 17.08 -20.19 -0.98
CA GLU A 266 16.01 -20.30 0.03
C GLU A 266 16.27 -19.39 1.23
N HIS A 267 17.55 -19.28 1.70
CA HIS A 267 17.99 -18.50 2.86
C HIS A 267 19.07 -17.47 2.52
#